data_cc92a77edea3c2fe6227ff0554f199a2
#
_entry.id   cc92a77edea3c2fe6227ff0554f199a2
#
_cell.length_a   1.000
_cell.length_b   1.000
_cell.length_c   1.000
_cell.angle_alpha   90.00
_cell.angle_beta   90.00
_cell.angle_gamma   90.00
#
_symmetry.space_group_name_H-M   'P 1'
#
loop_
_entity.id
_entity.type
_entity.pdbx_description
1 polymer ?
#
loop_
_entity_poly.entity_id
_entity_poly.type
_entity_poly.pdbx_seq_one_letter_code
_entity_poly.pdbx_strand_id
1 'polypeptide(L)' 'MQDRAIQQTDPDPLYLNRTDAAAYLSKKFGFRCSEQTLAKLAVKGQGPQFRRANGRFAVYPVAGLDAWAVTRIAEPAA' A
#
# COMPACT_ATOMS: atom_id res chain seq x y z
N MET A 1 10.82 -4.77 -27.68
CA MET A 1 10.81 -4.92 -27.09
C MET A 1 10.62 -4.86 -26.33
N GLN A 2 10.68 -4.90 -26.37
CA GLN A 2 10.49 -5.07 -25.58
C GLN A 2 10.58 -4.98 -24.66
N ASP A 3 10.71 -4.66 -24.50
CA ASP A 3 10.88 -4.69 -23.58
C ASP A 3 10.53 -4.50 -22.71
N ARG A 4 10.30 -4.15 -22.69
CA ARG A 4 9.87 -4.04 -21.87
C ARG A 4 9.09 -4.61 -21.40
N ALA A 5 8.68 -4.58 -21.73
CA ALA A 5 7.86 -5.46 -21.50
C ALA A 5 8.25 -6.31 -20.63
N ILE A 6 9.04 -6.42 -20.73
CA ILE A 6 9.51 -7.24 -20.09
C ILE A 6 9.33 -7.08 -18.80
N GLN A 7 9.28 -6.25 -18.48
CA GLN A 7 9.22 -6.09 -17.27
C GLN A 7 8.08 -6.44 -16.76
N GLN A 8 7.44 -6.64 -17.27
CA GLN A 8 6.44 -6.99 -16.83
C GLN A 8 6.24 -8.24 -16.60
N THR A 9 6.99 -8.89 -16.73
CA THR A 9 6.87 -10.18 -16.35
C THR A 9 6.60 -10.28 -14.92
N ASP A 10 6.83 -9.32 -14.16
CA ASP A 10 6.59 -9.37 -12.78
C ASP A 10 5.25 -8.81 -12.53
N PRO A 11 4.25 -9.65 -12.40
CA PRO A 11 2.88 -9.18 -12.35
C PRO A 11 2.64 -8.28 -11.17
N ASP A 12 3.14 -8.61 -9.98
CA ASP A 12 2.81 -7.84 -8.81
C ASP A 12 4.05 -7.59 -7.98
N PRO A 13 4.35 -6.35 -7.67
CA PRO A 13 5.45 -6.08 -6.76
C PRO A 13 5.11 -6.61 -5.37
N LEU A 14 6.14 -7.00 -4.63
CA LEU A 14 5.95 -7.45 -3.27
C LEU A 14 5.75 -6.27 -2.32
N TYR A 15 6.34 -5.13 -2.65
CA TYR A 15 6.29 -3.94 -1.81
C TYR A 15 5.98 -2.73 -2.66
N LEU A 16 5.29 -1.77 -2.07
CA LEU A 16 4.98 -0.50 -2.71
C LEU A 16 5.47 0.64 -1.84
N ASN A 17 5.92 1.70 -2.46
CA ASN A 17 6.25 2.89 -1.69
C ASN A 17 4.94 3.53 -1.21
N ARG A 18 5.06 4.57 -0.38
CA ARG A 18 3.88 5.15 0.24
C ARG A 18 2.91 5.73 -0.78
N THR A 19 3.41 6.40 -1.79
CA THR A 19 2.58 6.97 -2.84
C THR A 19 1.81 5.88 -3.58
N ASP A 20 2.53 4.84 -4.00
CA ASP A 20 1.90 3.76 -4.73
C ASP A 20 0.98 2.94 -3.85
N ALA A 21 1.33 2.79 -2.57
CA ALA A 21 0.46 2.08 -1.63
C ALA A 21 -0.87 2.79 -1.49
N ALA A 22 -0.84 4.13 -1.40
CA ALA A 22 -2.07 4.90 -1.30
C ALA A 22 -2.93 4.72 -2.54
N ALA A 23 -2.30 4.78 -3.72
CA ALA A 23 -3.03 4.60 -4.97
C ALA A 23 -3.60 3.19 -5.07
N TYR A 24 -2.83 2.20 -4.66
CA TYR A 24 -3.26 0.81 -4.67
C TYR A 24 -4.51 0.60 -3.81
N LEU A 25 -4.48 1.14 -2.60
CA LEU A 25 -5.61 0.99 -1.69
C LEU A 25 -6.85 1.67 -2.23
N SER A 26 -6.70 2.87 -2.76
CA SER A 26 -7.83 3.59 -3.31
C SER A 26 -8.42 2.87 -4.49
N LYS A 27 -7.56 2.34 -5.36
CA LYS A 27 -8.02 1.73 -6.58
C LYS A 27 -8.61 0.35 -6.35
N LYS A 28 -7.95 -0.46 -5.54
CA LYS A 28 -8.40 -1.82 -5.34
C LYS A 28 -9.60 -1.91 -4.42
N PHE A 29 -9.60 -1.13 -3.34
CA PHE A 29 -10.64 -1.25 -2.33
C PHE A 29 -11.68 -0.14 -2.40
N GLY A 30 -11.41 0.89 -3.18
CA GLY A 30 -12.40 1.91 -3.44
C GLY A 30 -12.63 2.91 -2.33
N PHE A 31 -11.75 2.97 -1.33
CA PHE A 31 -11.92 4.00 -0.33
C PHE A 31 -10.80 5.02 -0.44
N ARG A 32 -11.09 6.21 0.04
CA ARG A 32 -10.15 7.30 -0.09
C ARG A 32 -8.98 7.12 0.85
N CYS A 33 -7.80 7.15 0.31
CA CYS A 33 -6.60 7.03 1.10
C CYS A 33 -5.47 7.75 0.38
N SER A 34 -4.91 8.73 1.02
CA SER A 34 -3.83 9.50 0.41
C SER A 34 -2.51 9.16 1.05
N GLU A 35 -1.45 9.57 0.38
CA GLU A 35 -0.11 9.39 0.92
C GLU A 35 0.02 10.04 2.29
N GLN A 36 -0.58 11.21 2.45
CA GLN A 36 -0.53 11.91 3.72
C GLN A 36 -1.28 11.16 4.81
N THR A 37 -2.39 10.54 4.46
CA THR A 37 -3.13 9.73 5.40
C THR A 37 -2.27 8.58 5.90
N LEU A 38 -1.59 7.91 5.01
CA LEU A 38 -0.71 6.82 5.40
C LEU A 38 0.41 7.31 6.30
N ALA A 39 0.96 8.47 5.99
CA ALA A 39 2.03 9.03 6.81
C ALA A 39 1.56 9.33 8.22
N LYS A 40 0.37 9.91 8.35
CA LYS A 40 -0.18 10.20 9.65
C LYS A 40 -0.46 8.93 10.44
N LEU A 41 -1.01 7.94 9.78
CA LEU A 41 -1.29 6.67 10.45
C LEU A 41 -0.01 5.98 10.88
N ALA A 42 1.04 6.12 10.09
CA ALA A 42 2.32 5.51 10.46
C ALA A 42 2.86 6.11 11.74
N VAL A 43 2.74 7.41 11.90
CA VAL A 43 3.19 8.08 13.10
C VAL A 43 2.42 7.58 14.31
N LYS A 44 1.13 7.32 14.14
CA LYS A 44 0.29 6.86 15.24
C LYS A 44 0.37 5.36 15.45
N GLY A 45 1.04 4.65 14.57
CA GLY A 45 1.10 3.20 14.68
C GLY A 45 -0.20 2.51 14.34
N GLN A 46 -1.05 3.14 13.55
CA GLN A 46 -2.38 2.63 13.26
C GLN A 46 -2.61 2.24 11.81
N GLY A 47 -1.63 2.46 10.96
CA GLY A 47 -1.79 2.17 9.54
C GLY A 47 -1.33 0.78 9.19
N PRO A 48 -1.23 0.52 7.89
CA PRO A 48 -0.70 -0.76 7.45
C PRO A 48 0.74 -0.92 7.89
N GLN A 49 1.13 -2.15 8.06
CA GLN A 49 2.48 -2.49 8.39
C GLN A 49 3.43 -2.03 7.30
N PHE A 50 4.56 -1.48 7.65
CA PHE A 50 5.53 -1.08 6.65
C PHE A 50 6.94 -1.32 7.17
N ARG A 51 7.88 -1.34 6.24
CA ARG A 51 9.28 -1.53 6.56
C ARG A 51 10.08 -0.39 5.95
N ARG A 52 11.33 -0.28 6.33
CA ARG A 52 12.18 0.76 5.78
C ARG A 52 13.22 0.14 4.88
N ALA A 53 13.19 0.53 3.61
CA ALA A 53 14.21 0.11 2.67
C ALA A 53 15.39 1.04 2.80
N ASN A 54 16.58 0.47 2.89
CA ASN A 54 17.82 1.23 3.07
C ASN A 54 17.77 2.15 4.29
N GLY A 55 16.95 1.80 5.28
CA GLY A 55 16.83 2.59 6.48
C GLY A 55 16.16 3.93 6.31
N ARG A 56 15.62 4.22 5.12
CA ARG A 56 15.07 5.53 4.81
C ARG A 56 13.67 5.50 4.26
N PHE A 57 13.41 4.64 3.31
CA PHE A 57 12.17 4.70 2.55
C PHE A 57 11.15 3.73 3.11
N ALA A 58 9.94 4.22 3.32
CA ALA A 58 8.85 3.35 3.75
C ALA A 58 8.38 2.53 2.57
N VAL A 59 8.34 1.21 2.75
CA VAL A 59 7.79 0.32 1.74
C VAL A 59 6.76 -0.56 2.42
N TYR A 60 5.66 -0.77 1.75
CA TYR A 60 4.52 -1.48 2.30
C TYR A 60 4.38 -2.84 1.63
N PRO A 61 4.41 -3.93 2.39
CA PRO A 61 4.12 -5.23 1.77
C PRO A 61 2.69 -5.22 1.26
N VAL A 62 2.51 -5.67 0.03
CA VAL A 62 1.18 -5.66 -0.56
C VAL A 62 0.22 -6.52 0.25
N ALA A 63 0.69 -7.67 0.72
CA ALA A 63 -0.13 -8.52 1.56
C ALA A 63 -0.59 -7.79 2.83
N GLY A 64 0.28 -6.98 3.39
CA GLY A 64 -0.07 -6.19 4.58
C GLY A 64 -1.08 -5.11 4.28
N LEU A 65 -0.98 -4.50 3.10
CA LEU A 65 -1.97 -3.52 2.68
C LEU A 65 -3.34 -4.15 2.56
N ASP A 66 -3.40 -5.32 1.95
CA ASP A 66 -4.67 -6.02 1.79
C ASP A 66 -5.27 -6.38 3.15
N ALA A 67 -4.46 -6.90 4.05
CA ALA A 67 -4.95 -7.29 5.36
C ALA A 67 -5.47 -6.10 6.14
N TRP A 68 -4.75 -4.98 6.07
CA TRP A 68 -5.17 -3.79 6.77
C TRP A 68 -6.47 -3.23 6.19
N ALA A 69 -6.57 -3.21 4.86
CA ALA A 69 -7.75 -2.67 4.20
C ALA A 69 -8.99 -3.46 4.57
N VAL A 70 -8.87 -4.77 4.65
CA VAL A 70 -10.00 -5.61 5.01
C VAL A 70 -10.52 -5.23 6.39
N THR A 71 -9.63 -4.96 7.33
CA THR A 71 -10.07 -4.58 8.68
C THR A 71 -10.77 -3.23 8.65
N ARG A 72 -10.39 -2.33 7.73
CA ARG A 72 -11.00 -1.02 7.66
C ARG A 72 -12.40 -1.03 7.06
N ILE A 73 -12.65 -1.94 6.16
CA ILE A 73 -13.95 -1.98 5.49
C ILE A 73 -14.84 -3.10 6.00
N ALA A 74 -14.37 -3.87 6.96
CA ALA A 74 -15.17 -4.96 7.50
C ALA A 74 -16.23 -4.47 8.47
N GLU A 75 -16.06 -3.27 8.99
CA GLU A 75 -17.03 -2.74 9.92
C GLU A 75 -18.28 -2.31 9.22
N PRO A 76 -19.45 -2.70 9.68
CA PRO A 76 -20.68 -2.28 9.03
C PRO A 76 -20.88 -0.79 9.22
N ALA A 77 -21.47 -0.17 8.23
CA ALA A 77 -21.83 1.22 8.33
C ALA A 77 -22.97 1.32 9.31
N ALA A 78 -22.86 2.22 10.20
CA ALA A 78 -23.88 2.30 11.25
C ALA A 78 -25.13 2.97 10.78
#